data_a008fb5db15ba26881a800119372bc34
#
_entry.id   a008fb5db15ba26881a800119372bc34
#
_cell.length_a   1.000
_cell.length_b   1.000
_cell.length_c   1.000
_cell.angle_alpha   90.00
_cell.angle_beta   90.00
_cell.angle_gamma   90.00
#
_symmetry.space_group_name_H-M   'P 1'
#
loop_
_entity.id
_entity.type
_entity.pdbx_description
1 polymer ?
#
loop_
_entity_poly.entity_id
_entity_poly.type
_entity_poly.pdbx_seq_one_letter_code
_entity_poly.pdbx_strand_id
1 'polypeptide(L)'
;MEAMPAATRTPRERWIEEGLRALAAGGPDTVRVDVLAKELGVTRGGFYWQFGSRQALLEALLEAWERTSVDEVIERIEAEGGDARTKLRTLFGIAASRRMVLRVDLAVRDWARRETAVAARLRRVDNRRMEYMRGLFGDFIDDPDEVEARCTITFSIFVGSHFVRVDHGGRSRREVLDLALERLLE
;
A
#
# COMPACT_ATOMS: atom_id res chain seq x y z
N MET A 1 -1.64 34.37 -37.23
CA MET A 1 -2.40 34.16 -35.96
C MET A 1 -2.22 32.67 -35.62
N GLU A 2 -1.16 32.42 -34.90
CA GLU A 2 -0.72 31.07 -34.57
C GLU A 2 -1.63 30.53 -33.44
N ALA A 3 -2.31 29.40 -33.68
CA ALA A 3 -3.17 28.78 -32.71
C ALA A 3 -2.28 28.26 -31.54
N MET A 4 -2.46 28.84 -30.35
CA MET A 4 -1.85 28.32 -29.15
C MET A 4 -2.24 26.83 -29.00
N PRO A 5 -1.28 25.92 -28.73
CA PRO A 5 -1.59 24.51 -28.52
C PRO A 5 -2.55 24.42 -27.32
N ALA A 6 -3.67 23.71 -27.51
CA ALA A 6 -4.61 23.41 -26.42
C ALA A 6 -3.85 22.79 -25.28
N ALA A 7 -3.87 23.44 -24.12
CA ALA A 7 -3.21 22.93 -22.92
C ALA A 7 -3.72 21.50 -22.66
N THR A 8 -2.87 20.51 -22.92
CA THR A 8 -3.19 19.09 -22.70
C THR A 8 -3.54 18.94 -21.23
N ARG A 9 -4.81 18.63 -20.92
CA ARG A 9 -5.29 18.47 -19.54
C ARG A 9 -4.48 17.36 -18.87
N THR A 10 -3.91 17.65 -17.72
CA THR A 10 -3.21 16.65 -16.92
C THR A 10 -4.20 15.55 -16.52
N PRO A 11 -3.95 14.28 -16.86
CA PRO A 11 -4.84 13.18 -16.51
C PRO A 11 -5.05 13.08 -14.99
N ARG A 12 -6.22 12.60 -14.57
CA ARG A 12 -6.61 12.43 -13.16
C ARG A 12 -5.60 11.55 -12.41
N GLU A 13 -5.07 10.55 -13.08
CA GLU A 13 -4.08 9.60 -12.58
C GLU A 13 -2.78 10.30 -12.14
N ARG A 14 -2.32 11.31 -12.87
CA ARG A 14 -1.12 12.08 -12.51
C ARG A 14 -1.29 12.84 -11.19
N TRP A 15 -2.48 13.37 -10.93
CA TRP A 15 -2.80 14.00 -9.65
C TRP A 15 -2.82 12.99 -8.51
N ILE A 16 -3.35 11.78 -8.76
CA ILE A 16 -3.38 10.71 -7.78
C ILE A 16 -1.95 10.24 -7.48
N GLU A 17 -1.12 10.00 -8.48
CA GLU A 17 0.28 9.60 -8.31
C GLU A 17 1.06 10.61 -7.46
N GLU A 18 0.96 11.91 -7.80
CA GLU A 18 1.65 12.97 -7.07
C GLU A 18 1.07 13.14 -5.66
N GLY A 19 -0.24 13.03 -5.50
CA GLY A 19 -0.91 13.01 -4.21
C GLY A 19 -0.46 11.87 -3.32
N LEU A 20 -0.29 10.65 -3.86
CA LEU A 20 0.25 9.50 -3.13
C LEU A 20 1.72 9.71 -2.71
N ARG A 21 2.54 10.38 -3.55
CA ARG A 21 3.91 10.76 -3.17
C ARG A 21 3.91 11.74 -2.01
N ALA A 22 3.07 12.77 -2.07
CA ALA A 22 2.92 13.75 -1.00
C ALA A 22 2.44 13.07 0.29
N LEU A 23 1.39 12.24 0.22
CA LEU A 23 0.87 11.46 1.35
C LEU A 23 1.96 10.61 2.00
N ALA A 24 2.75 9.89 1.19
CA ALA A 24 3.86 9.06 1.65
C ALA A 24 5.02 9.86 2.29
N ALA A 25 5.16 11.14 1.95
CA ALA A 25 6.22 12.01 2.47
C ALA A 25 5.89 12.60 3.84
N GLY A 26 4.61 12.91 4.13
CA GLY A 26 4.27 13.61 5.37
C GLY A 26 2.79 13.55 5.76
N GLY A 27 2.06 12.55 5.27
CA GLY A 27 0.65 12.36 5.64
C GLY A 27 -0.30 13.30 4.88
N PRO A 28 -1.60 13.30 5.27
CA PRO A 28 -2.64 14.02 4.53
C PRO A 28 -2.43 15.53 4.48
N ASP A 29 -1.75 16.13 5.45
CA ASP A 29 -1.54 17.58 5.53
C ASP A 29 -0.56 18.09 4.46
N THR A 30 0.29 17.22 3.92
CA THR A 30 1.19 17.55 2.80
C THR A 30 0.52 17.49 1.44
N VAL A 31 -0.68 16.90 1.34
CA VAL A 31 -1.47 16.84 0.10
C VAL A 31 -2.14 18.20 -0.12
N ARG A 32 -1.40 19.15 -0.67
CA ARG A 32 -1.83 20.54 -0.92
C ARG A 32 -1.96 20.80 -2.40
N VAL A 33 -3.12 21.32 -2.83
CA VAL A 33 -3.45 21.53 -4.24
C VAL A 33 -2.45 22.47 -4.93
N ASP A 34 -2.02 23.53 -4.25
CA ASP A 34 -1.02 24.48 -4.76
C ASP A 34 0.35 23.84 -5.00
N VAL A 35 0.78 22.96 -4.08
CA VAL A 35 2.03 22.24 -4.19
C VAL A 35 1.96 21.22 -5.33
N LEU A 36 0.90 20.40 -5.37
CA LEU A 36 0.73 19.38 -6.42
C LEU A 36 0.64 20.02 -7.82
N ALA A 37 -0.08 21.14 -7.96
CA ALA A 37 -0.17 21.87 -9.23
C ALA A 37 1.22 22.34 -9.70
N LYS A 38 2.04 22.84 -8.79
CA LYS A 38 3.41 23.27 -9.07
C LYS A 38 4.29 22.10 -9.54
N GLU A 39 4.26 20.97 -8.80
CA GLU A 39 5.04 19.76 -9.15
C GLU A 39 4.63 19.18 -10.52
N LEU A 40 3.34 19.25 -10.85
CA LEU A 40 2.80 18.81 -12.14
C LEU A 40 3.01 19.82 -13.27
N GLY A 41 3.47 21.05 -12.98
CA GLY A 41 3.64 22.11 -13.96
C GLY A 41 2.31 22.64 -14.56
N VAL A 42 1.21 22.63 -13.76
CA VAL A 42 -0.14 22.96 -14.21
C VAL A 42 -0.82 24.00 -13.31
N THR A 43 -1.95 24.52 -13.74
CA THR A 43 -2.75 25.45 -12.93
C THR A 43 -3.70 24.71 -11.98
N ARG A 44 -4.06 25.36 -10.86
CA ARG A 44 -5.06 24.85 -9.90
C ARG A 44 -6.45 24.66 -10.52
N GLY A 45 -6.79 25.39 -11.58
CA GLY A 45 -8.07 25.24 -12.28
C GLY A 45 -8.30 23.84 -12.83
N GLY A 46 -7.26 23.19 -13.35
CA GLY A 46 -7.30 21.80 -13.82
C GLY A 46 -7.64 20.80 -12.71
N PHE A 47 -7.15 21.05 -11.50
CA PHE A 47 -7.49 20.25 -10.32
C PHE A 47 -8.98 20.31 -9.96
N TYR A 48 -9.51 21.53 -9.79
CA TYR A 48 -10.91 21.70 -9.36
C TYR A 48 -11.91 21.16 -10.38
N TRP A 49 -11.55 21.16 -11.67
CA TRP A 49 -12.36 20.52 -12.67
C TRP A 49 -12.43 18.99 -12.51
N GLN A 50 -11.35 18.34 -12.03
CA GLN A 50 -11.28 16.87 -11.90
C GLN A 50 -11.79 16.36 -10.54
N PHE A 51 -11.54 17.08 -9.47
CA PHE A 51 -11.81 16.61 -8.12
C PHE A 51 -12.84 17.45 -7.37
N GLY A 52 -13.05 18.70 -7.76
CA GLY A 52 -13.97 19.62 -7.07
C GLY A 52 -13.42 20.11 -5.71
N SER A 53 -12.79 19.26 -4.94
CA SER A 53 -12.25 19.61 -3.63
C SER A 53 -11.00 18.79 -3.26
N ARG A 54 -10.19 19.30 -2.30
CA ARG A 54 -9.07 18.54 -1.71
C ARG A 54 -9.55 17.25 -1.03
N GLN A 55 -10.73 17.29 -0.38
CA GLN A 55 -11.30 16.10 0.26
C GLN A 55 -11.58 14.99 -0.75
N ALA A 56 -12.15 15.34 -1.91
CA ALA A 56 -12.39 14.37 -2.99
C ALA A 56 -11.07 13.77 -3.55
N LEU A 57 -9.97 14.56 -3.57
CA LEU A 57 -8.66 13.99 -3.88
C LEU A 57 -8.22 13.00 -2.80
N LEU A 58 -8.31 13.36 -1.52
CA LEU A 58 -7.92 12.45 -0.42
C LEU A 58 -8.70 11.13 -0.47
N GLU A 59 -10.00 11.15 -0.76
CA GLU A 59 -10.79 9.94 -1.00
C GLU A 59 -10.25 9.13 -2.18
N ALA A 60 -9.94 9.77 -3.30
CA ALA A 60 -9.35 9.10 -4.46
C ALA A 60 -7.97 8.50 -4.17
N LEU A 61 -7.16 9.13 -3.29
CA LEU A 61 -5.89 8.56 -2.84
C LEU A 61 -6.09 7.30 -2.00
N LEU A 62 -7.07 7.30 -1.10
CA LEU A 62 -7.41 6.12 -0.30
C LEU A 62 -7.94 4.98 -1.18
N GLU A 63 -8.79 5.27 -2.18
CA GLU A 63 -9.26 4.29 -3.16
C GLU A 63 -8.09 3.68 -3.96
N ALA A 64 -7.18 4.52 -4.45
CA ALA A 64 -5.99 4.07 -5.17
C ALA A 64 -5.08 3.22 -4.28
N TRP A 65 -4.88 3.61 -3.01
CA TRP A 65 -4.12 2.82 -2.04
C TRP A 65 -4.77 1.45 -1.77
N GLU A 66 -6.08 1.37 -1.56
CA GLU A 66 -6.79 0.10 -1.36
C GLU A 66 -6.57 -0.84 -2.55
N ARG A 67 -6.81 -0.34 -3.76
CA ARG A 67 -6.63 -1.12 -4.99
C ARG A 67 -5.19 -1.62 -5.14
N THR A 68 -4.20 -0.74 -5.05
CA THR A 68 -2.79 -1.08 -5.28
C THR A 68 -2.18 -1.95 -4.18
N SER A 69 -2.74 -1.90 -2.98
CA SER A 69 -2.21 -2.62 -1.81
C SER A 69 -2.93 -3.93 -1.51
N VAL A 70 -4.08 -4.19 -2.12
CA VAL A 70 -4.85 -5.44 -1.96
C VAL A 70 -5.19 -6.05 -3.31
N ASP A 71 -6.04 -5.38 -4.11
CA ASP A 71 -6.62 -6.00 -5.32
C ASP A 71 -5.52 -6.39 -6.32
N GLU A 72 -4.67 -5.44 -6.71
CA GLU A 72 -3.57 -5.69 -7.65
C GLU A 72 -2.51 -6.68 -7.11
N VAL A 73 -2.36 -6.76 -5.79
CA VAL A 73 -1.45 -7.74 -5.17
C VAL A 73 -2.02 -9.14 -5.30
N ILE A 74 -3.29 -9.32 -4.94
CA ILE A 74 -3.97 -10.62 -5.03
C ILE A 74 -4.05 -11.06 -6.49
N GLU A 75 -4.51 -10.19 -7.40
CA GLU A 75 -4.60 -10.48 -8.84
C GLU A 75 -3.24 -10.93 -9.40
N ARG A 76 -2.17 -10.27 -9.03
CA ARG A 76 -0.82 -10.63 -9.48
C ARG A 76 -0.40 -12.01 -8.95
N ILE A 77 -0.63 -12.30 -7.67
CA ILE A 77 -0.26 -13.58 -7.06
C ILE A 77 -1.05 -14.72 -7.73
N GLU A 78 -2.36 -14.52 -7.94
CA GLU A 78 -3.20 -15.53 -8.60
C GLU A 78 -2.81 -15.75 -10.07
N ALA A 79 -2.41 -14.68 -10.77
CA ALA A 79 -1.94 -14.77 -12.15
C ALA A 79 -0.57 -15.49 -12.27
N GLU A 80 0.34 -15.30 -11.30
CA GLU A 80 1.62 -16.03 -11.26
C GLU A 80 1.40 -17.52 -10.92
N GLY A 81 0.33 -17.86 -10.19
CA GLY A 81 -0.05 -19.22 -9.85
C GLY A 81 0.88 -19.91 -8.84
N GLY A 82 0.83 -21.25 -8.82
CA GLY A 82 1.59 -22.06 -7.88
C GLY A 82 0.75 -22.56 -6.70
N ASP A 83 1.35 -23.36 -5.83
CA ASP A 83 0.75 -23.79 -4.57
C ASP A 83 0.70 -22.65 -3.55
N ALA A 84 0.02 -22.89 -2.43
CA ALA A 84 -0.17 -21.87 -1.39
C ALA A 84 1.15 -21.35 -0.81
N ARG A 85 2.15 -22.21 -0.62
CA ARG A 85 3.48 -21.79 -0.14
C ARG A 85 4.21 -20.92 -1.15
N THR A 86 4.10 -21.24 -2.43
CA THR A 86 4.64 -20.41 -3.54
C THR A 86 3.97 -19.05 -3.57
N LYS A 87 2.63 -19.00 -3.48
CA LYS A 87 1.86 -17.75 -3.41
C LYS A 87 2.25 -16.89 -2.21
N LEU A 88 2.47 -17.49 -1.03
CA LEU A 88 2.96 -16.76 0.15
C LEU A 88 4.37 -16.19 -0.08
N ARG A 89 5.31 -16.93 -0.69
CA ARG A 89 6.63 -16.39 -1.07
C ARG A 89 6.52 -15.22 -2.04
N THR A 90 5.62 -15.31 -3.03
CA THR A 90 5.35 -14.21 -3.95
C THR A 90 4.81 -12.99 -3.20
N LEU A 91 3.86 -13.17 -2.28
CA LEU A 91 3.34 -12.11 -1.42
C LEU A 91 4.46 -11.40 -0.64
N PHE A 92 5.35 -12.16 -0.02
CA PHE A 92 6.50 -11.63 0.72
C PHE A 92 7.46 -10.85 -0.18
N GLY A 93 7.75 -11.36 -1.38
CA GLY A 93 8.57 -10.69 -2.39
C GLY A 93 7.97 -9.36 -2.85
N ILE A 94 6.66 -9.31 -3.10
CA ILE A 94 5.93 -8.09 -3.46
C ILE A 94 6.01 -7.08 -2.31
N ALA A 95 5.74 -7.51 -1.08
CA ALA A 95 5.79 -6.66 0.11
C ALA A 95 7.19 -6.03 0.31
N ALA A 96 8.26 -6.79 0.07
CA ALA A 96 9.63 -6.31 0.19
C ALA A 96 10.05 -5.33 -0.93
N SER A 97 9.47 -5.46 -2.14
CA SER A 97 9.88 -4.70 -3.33
C SER A 97 9.12 -3.37 -3.53
N ARG A 98 7.87 -3.28 -3.12
CA ARG A 98 6.99 -2.12 -3.35
C ARG A 98 7.15 -1.00 -2.32
N ARG A 99 8.32 -0.38 -2.25
CA ARG A 99 8.65 0.66 -1.26
C ARG A 99 7.66 1.82 -1.22
N MET A 100 7.12 2.27 -2.35
CA MET A 100 6.17 3.38 -2.39
C MET A 100 4.83 3.00 -1.79
N VAL A 101 4.28 1.84 -2.17
CA VAL A 101 3.00 1.32 -1.62
C VAL A 101 3.08 1.22 -0.11
N LEU A 102 4.19 0.71 0.40
CA LEU A 102 4.45 0.61 1.82
C LEU A 102 4.51 1.97 2.52
N ARG A 103 5.21 2.97 1.95
CA ARG A 103 5.27 4.32 2.55
C ARG A 103 3.89 4.94 2.63
N VAL A 104 3.04 4.74 1.61
CA VAL A 104 1.64 5.16 1.63
C VAL A 104 0.86 4.41 2.71
N ASP A 105 1.03 3.09 2.84
CA ASP A 105 0.39 2.27 3.87
C ASP A 105 0.71 2.78 5.29
N LEU A 106 1.97 3.08 5.56
CA LEU A 106 2.39 3.64 6.85
C LEU A 106 1.79 5.02 7.11
N ALA A 107 1.71 5.88 6.08
CA ALA A 107 1.08 7.19 6.20
C ALA A 107 -0.43 7.08 6.45
N VAL A 108 -1.11 6.13 5.82
CA VAL A 108 -2.53 5.84 6.07
C VAL A 108 -2.73 5.31 7.49
N ARG A 109 -1.85 4.45 8.01
CA ARG A 109 -1.90 3.96 9.40
C ARG A 109 -1.74 5.09 10.42
N ASP A 110 -0.83 6.02 10.19
CA ASP A 110 -0.69 7.20 11.06
C ASP A 110 -1.91 8.13 10.95
N TRP A 111 -2.43 8.34 9.76
CA TRP A 111 -3.66 9.10 9.52
C TRP A 111 -4.88 8.47 10.24
N ALA A 112 -5.04 7.15 10.16
CA ALA A 112 -6.10 6.38 10.81
C ALA A 112 -6.13 6.55 12.35
N ARG A 113 -5.01 6.87 12.98
CA ARG A 113 -4.96 7.16 14.43
C ARG A 113 -5.69 8.44 14.82
N ARG A 114 -5.90 9.34 13.86
CA ARG A 114 -6.48 10.67 14.07
C ARG A 114 -7.87 10.82 13.44
N GLU A 115 -8.26 9.92 12.53
CA GLU A 115 -9.50 10.04 11.78
C GLU A 115 -10.26 8.72 11.71
N THR A 116 -11.42 8.67 12.34
CA THR A 116 -12.24 7.44 12.50
C THR A 116 -12.67 6.83 11.16
N ALA A 117 -12.98 7.67 10.16
CA ALA A 117 -13.38 7.19 8.83
C ALA A 117 -12.22 6.44 8.14
N VAL A 118 -10.98 6.98 8.26
CA VAL A 118 -9.78 6.33 7.73
C VAL A 118 -9.44 5.06 8.50
N ALA A 119 -9.63 5.05 9.84
CA ALA A 119 -9.46 3.86 10.66
C ALA A 119 -10.42 2.74 10.26
N ALA A 120 -11.69 3.05 9.97
CA ALA A 120 -12.66 2.08 9.50
C ALA A 120 -12.26 1.50 8.12
N ARG A 121 -11.71 2.33 7.23
CA ARG A 121 -11.22 1.91 5.92
C ARG A 121 -9.98 1.02 6.05
N LEU A 122 -8.99 1.42 6.85
CA LEU A 122 -7.79 0.63 7.14
C LEU A 122 -8.15 -0.76 7.69
N ARG A 123 -9.09 -0.83 8.62
CA ARG A 123 -9.56 -2.10 9.18
C ARG A 123 -10.15 -3.02 8.11
N ARG A 124 -10.93 -2.50 7.14
CA ARG A 124 -11.44 -3.31 6.03
C ARG A 124 -10.31 -3.85 5.15
N VAL A 125 -9.32 -3.02 4.84
CA VAL A 125 -8.15 -3.40 4.06
C VAL A 125 -7.34 -4.48 4.77
N ASP A 126 -7.05 -4.30 6.06
CA ASP A 126 -6.30 -5.28 6.86
C ASP A 126 -7.06 -6.60 6.99
N ASN A 127 -8.39 -6.56 7.19
CA ASN A 127 -9.21 -7.77 7.21
C ASN A 127 -9.15 -8.55 5.89
N ARG A 128 -9.19 -7.88 4.74
CA ARG A 128 -9.06 -8.54 3.42
C ARG A 128 -7.69 -9.18 3.23
N ARG A 129 -6.63 -8.53 3.69
CA ARG A 129 -5.27 -9.09 3.68
C ARG A 129 -5.18 -10.35 4.54
N MET A 130 -5.72 -10.29 5.75
CA MET A 130 -5.77 -11.43 6.67
C MET A 130 -6.60 -12.58 6.10
N GLU A 131 -7.75 -12.29 5.50
CA GLU A 131 -8.62 -13.30 4.87
C GLU A 131 -7.89 -14.04 3.73
N TYR A 132 -7.20 -13.31 2.87
CA TYR A 132 -6.39 -13.92 1.81
C TYR A 132 -5.28 -14.82 2.36
N MET A 133 -4.55 -14.36 3.38
CA MET A 133 -3.51 -15.17 4.02
C MET A 133 -4.08 -16.41 4.73
N ARG A 134 -5.25 -16.29 5.40
CA ARG A 134 -5.93 -17.46 6.00
C ARG A 134 -6.25 -18.53 4.97
N GLY A 135 -6.73 -18.13 3.79
CA GLY A 135 -6.95 -19.07 2.69
C GLY A 135 -5.67 -19.79 2.32
N LEU A 136 -4.58 -19.06 2.09
CA LEU A 136 -3.30 -19.65 1.70
C LEU A 136 -2.68 -20.55 2.79
N PHE A 137 -2.69 -20.13 4.05
CA PHE A 137 -2.16 -20.98 5.15
C PHE A 137 -3.07 -22.20 5.40
N GLY A 138 -4.40 -22.03 5.30
CA GLY A 138 -5.36 -23.12 5.45
C GLY A 138 -5.28 -24.22 4.39
N ASP A 139 -4.66 -23.94 3.23
CA ASP A 139 -4.43 -24.97 2.21
C ASP A 139 -3.42 -26.06 2.65
N PHE A 140 -2.64 -25.81 3.71
CA PHE A 140 -1.62 -26.77 4.18
C PHE A 140 -1.49 -26.87 5.71
N ILE A 141 -2.35 -26.20 6.45
CA ILE A 141 -2.42 -26.24 7.93
C ILE A 141 -3.88 -26.49 8.30
N ASP A 142 -4.14 -27.61 8.99
CA ASP A 142 -5.48 -28.01 9.38
C ASP A 142 -5.99 -27.30 10.66
N ASP A 143 -5.05 -26.87 11.54
CA ASP A 143 -5.39 -26.20 12.80
C ASP A 143 -5.70 -24.72 12.57
N PRO A 144 -6.95 -24.26 12.79
CA PRO A 144 -7.32 -22.88 12.59
C PRO A 144 -6.63 -21.88 13.54
N ASP A 145 -6.25 -22.33 14.74
CA ASP A 145 -5.52 -21.48 15.70
C ASP A 145 -4.09 -21.24 15.21
N GLU A 146 -3.45 -22.27 14.65
CA GLU A 146 -2.12 -22.14 14.03
C GLU A 146 -2.18 -21.26 12.77
N VAL A 147 -3.20 -21.40 11.93
CA VAL A 147 -3.43 -20.50 10.77
C VAL A 147 -3.52 -19.05 11.22
N GLU A 148 -4.34 -18.74 12.23
CA GLU A 148 -4.50 -17.38 12.74
C GLU A 148 -3.22 -16.83 13.34
N ALA A 149 -2.47 -17.67 14.09
CA ALA A 149 -1.17 -17.30 14.64
C ALA A 149 -0.17 -16.94 13.55
N ARG A 150 -0.03 -17.77 12.50
CA ARG A 150 0.89 -17.50 11.37
C ARG A 150 0.49 -16.26 10.57
N CYS A 151 -0.79 -16.07 10.31
CA CYS A 151 -1.29 -14.85 9.69
C CYS A 151 -0.91 -13.61 10.50
N THR A 152 -1.15 -13.65 11.82
CA THR A 152 -0.84 -12.54 12.73
C THR A 152 0.65 -12.24 12.78
N ILE A 153 1.51 -13.27 12.88
CA ILE A 153 2.97 -13.10 12.89
C ILE A 153 3.45 -12.54 11.54
N THR A 154 2.98 -13.09 10.41
CA THR A 154 3.32 -12.62 9.07
C THR A 154 2.98 -11.14 8.90
N PHE A 155 1.77 -10.76 9.29
CA PHE A 155 1.32 -9.39 9.17
C PHE A 155 2.08 -8.43 10.11
N SER A 156 2.41 -8.90 11.31
CA SER A 156 3.23 -8.15 12.28
C SER A 156 4.65 -7.94 11.76
N ILE A 157 5.26 -8.94 11.11
CA ILE A 157 6.56 -8.81 10.45
C ILE A 157 6.48 -7.77 9.32
N PHE A 158 5.44 -7.83 8.48
CA PHE A 158 5.25 -6.87 7.40
C PHE A 158 5.21 -5.42 7.90
N VAL A 159 4.37 -5.11 8.89
CA VAL A 159 4.24 -3.76 9.45
C VAL A 159 5.46 -3.41 10.32
N GLY A 160 5.80 -4.27 11.29
CA GLY A 160 6.81 -4.01 12.32
C GLY A 160 8.22 -3.90 11.75
N SER A 161 8.52 -4.65 10.69
CA SER A 161 9.82 -4.63 10.04
C SER A 161 10.25 -3.22 9.58
N HIS A 162 9.35 -2.27 9.39
CA HIS A 162 9.64 -0.90 8.98
C HIS A 162 10.04 0.03 10.13
N PHE A 163 9.68 -0.34 11.34
CA PHE A 163 9.97 0.43 12.54
C PHE A 163 11.20 -0.10 13.29
N VAL A 164 11.48 -1.40 13.16
CA VAL A 164 12.62 -2.03 13.83
C VAL A 164 13.94 -1.63 13.16
N ARG A 165 14.90 -1.12 13.97
CA ARG A 165 16.24 -0.69 13.53
C ARG A 165 17.26 -1.42 14.38
N VAL A 166 17.70 -2.61 13.93
CA VAL A 166 18.66 -3.46 14.63
C VAL A 166 19.75 -3.97 13.68
N ASP A 167 20.89 -4.28 14.22
CA ASP A 167 21.97 -4.95 13.54
C ASP A 167 21.81 -6.47 13.67
N HIS A 168 21.96 -7.19 12.58
CA HIS A 168 21.70 -8.63 12.50
C HIS A 168 22.98 -9.49 12.46
N GLY A 169 24.07 -9.04 13.12
CA GLY A 169 25.28 -9.84 13.27
C GLY A 169 25.91 -10.28 11.95
N GLY A 170 26.09 -9.33 11.01
CA GLY A 170 26.69 -9.57 9.70
C GLY A 170 25.73 -10.04 8.60
N ARG A 171 24.46 -10.29 8.92
CA ARG A 171 23.42 -10.57 7.93
C ARG A 171 22.70 -9.29 7.52
N SER A 172 22.26 -9.23 6.28
CA SER A 172 21.36 -8.18 5.85
C SER A 172 19.97 -8.38 6.46
N ARG A 173 19.24 -7.27 6.65
CA ARG A 173 17.85 -7.32 7.11
C ARG A 173 16.98 -8.21 6.21
N ARG A 174 17.21 -8.20 4.90
CA ARG A 174 16.46 -9.01 3.95
C ARG A 174 16.66 -10.49 4.24
N GLU A 175 17.90 -10.96 4.40
CA GLU A 175 18.20 -12.35 4.71
C GLU A 175 17.49 -12.81 6.00
N VAL A 176 17.44 -11.95 7.02
CA VAL A 176 16.78 -12.31 8.29
C VAL A 176 15.25 -12.35 8.12
N LEU A 177 14.66 -11.44 7.35
CA LEU A 177 13.23 -11.47 7.06
C LEU A 177 12.86 -12.70 6.21
N ASP A 178 13.65 -13.03 5.20
CA ASP A 178 13.44 -14.21 4.36
C ASP A 178 13.50 -15.48 5.22
N LEU A 179 14.48 -15.59 6.14
CA LEU A 179 14.55 -16.71 7.11
C LEU A 179 13.33 -16.76 8.03
N ALA A 180 12.87 -15.63 8.56
CA ALA A 180 11.70 -15.59 9.44
C ALA A 180 10.44 -16.04 8.70
N LEU A 181 10.27 -15.63 7.44
CA LEU A 181 9.12 -15.99 6.62
C LEU A 181 9.17 -17.47 6.20
N GLU A 182 10.33 -18.02 5.85
CA GLU A 182 10.46 -19.47 5.56
C GLU A 182 10.06 -20.33 6.77
N ARG A 183 10.38 -19.91 8.01
CA ARG A 183 9.92 -20.60 9.24
C ARG A 183 8.40 -20.65 9.40
N LEU A 184 7.69 -19.68 8.82
CA LEU A 184 6.23 -19.66 8.84
C LEU A 184 5.61 -20.57 7.75
N LEU A 185 6.42 -21.05 6.80
CA LEU A 185 5.99 -21.95 5.72
C LEU A 185 6.28 -23.43 6.02
N GLU A 186 7.02 -23.72 7.10
CA GLU A 186 7.26 -25.08 7.58
C GLU A 186 5.98 -25.68 8.21
#